data_128bb0fe00c58342c6e97bd2ac48252a
#
_entry.id   128bb0fe00c58342c6e97bd2ac48252a
#
_cell.length_a   1.000
_cell.length_b   1.000
_cell.length_c   1.000
_cell.angle_alpha   90.00
_cell.angle_beta   90.00
_cell.angle_gamma   90.00
#
_symmetry.space_group_name_H-M   'P 1'
#
loop_
_entity.id
_entity.type
_entity.pdbx_description
1 polymer ?
#
loop_
_entity_poly.entity_id
_entity_poly.type
_entity_poly.pdbx_seq_one_letter_code
_entity_poly.pdbx_strand_id
1 'polypeptide(L)'
;GMAADTDPRSPLAAEALAMRIAALPVGQPATITVERAGETLNLALVPERACAARLVLKVDSRIRAFSDYHNAAITTGLVRFAQNDDEIALVAGHELAHIIRQDRSRGALASRRAAEDAADALGAQIAHCAGYDAGRALDFWRRFARRDALGWLRSPSHPSSGARRRSLEELTGRLTCPPGTEPEEQPGL
;
A
#
# COMPACT_ATOMS: atom_id res chain seq x y z
N GLY A 1 -19.87 1.67 -29.73
CA GLY A 1 -19.49 0.63 -28.82
C GLY A 1 -18.09 0.17 -29.12
N MET A 2 -17.11 0.51 -28.30
CA MET A 2 -15.76 -0.10 -28.38
C MET A 2 -15.91 -1.55 -27.90
N ALA A 3 -15.59 -2.52 -28.75
CA ALA A 3 -15.46 -3.92 -28.33
C ALA A 3 -14.33 -3.97 -27.27
N ALA A 4 -14.65 -4.46 -26.10
CA ALA A 4 -13.61 -4.69 -25.09
C ALA A 4 -12.65 -5.77 -25.64
N ASP A 5 -11.35 -5.53 -25.51
CA ASP A 5 -10.35 -6.54 -25.80
C ASP A 5 -10.65 -7.76 -24.91
N THR A 6 -11.07 -8.85 -25.52
CA THR A 6 -11.51 -10.06 -24.83
C THR A 6 -10.36 -11.05 -24.62
N ASP A 7 -9.14 -10.74 -25.07
CA ASP A 7 -7.97 -11.58 -24.77
C ASP A 7 -7.57 -11.46 -23.30
N PRO A 8 -7.78 -12.50 -22.48
CA PRO A 8 -7.44 -12.46 -21.05
C PRO A 8 -5.92 -12.30 -20.79
N ARG A 9 -5.08 -12.43 -21.82
CA ARG A 9 -3.62 -12.27 -21.75
C ARG A 9 -3.20 -10.84 -22.09
N SER A 10 -4.13 -10.01 -22.58
CA SER A 10 -3.83 -8.59 -22.88
C SER A 10 -3.63 -7.82 -21.58
N PRO A 11 -2.55 -7.02 -21.45
CA PRO A 11 -2.37 -6.11 -20.32
C PRO A 11 -3.55 -5.14 -20.13
N LEU A 12 -4.26 -4.82 -21.22
CA LEU A 12 -5.43 -3.95 -21.23
C LEU A 12 -6.69 -4.64 -20.68
N ALA A 13 -6.76 -5.99 -20.72
CA ALA A 13 -7.93 -6.72 -20.23
C ALA A 13 -8.09 -6.57 -18.71
N ALA A 14 -6.99 -6.61 -17.95
CA ALA A 14 -7.01 -6.41 -16.49
C ALA A 14 -7.46 -4.99 -16.12
N GLU A 15 -7.01 -3.99 -16.87
CA GLU A 15 -7.41 -2.59 -16.66
C GLU A 15 -8.88 -2.37 -17.03
N ALA A 16 -9.34 -2.93 -18.13
CA ALA A 16 -10.74 -2.86 -18.55
C ALA A 16 -11.67 -3.56 -17.52
N LEU A 17 -11.25 -4.70 -16.96
CA LEU A 17 -11.97 -5.38 -15.88
C LEU A 17 -12.03 -4.51 -14.62
N ALA A 18 -10.91 -3.93 -14.19
CA ALA A 18 -10.85 -3.05 -13.03
C ALA A 18 -11.79 -1.84 -13.19
N MET A 19 -11.83 -1.22 -14.37
CA MET A 19 -12.76 -0.13 -14.67
C MET A 19 -14.23 -0.57 -14.60
N ARG A 20 -14.55 -1.75 -15.09
CA ARG A 20 -15.91 -2.31 -15.02
C ARG A 20 -16.34 -2.59 -13.59
N ILE A 21 -15.44 -3.15 -12.78
CA ILE A 21 -15.71 -3.40 -11.35
C ILE A 21 -15.90 -2.06 -10.61
N ALA A 22 -15.06 -1.07 -10.89
CA ALA A 22 -15.16 0.26 -10.27
C ALA A 22 -16.46 1.01 -10.65
N ALA A 23 -17.08 0.67 -11.77
CA ALA A 23 -18.35 1.25 -12.21
C ALA A 23 -19.60 0.56 -11.61
N LEU A 24 -19.44 -0.52 -10.85
CA LEU A 24 -20.56 -1.19 -10.20
C LEU A 24 -21.18 -0.32 -9.10
N PRO A 25 -22.51 -0.31 -8.97
CA PRO A 25 -23.19 0.44 -7.92
C PRO A 25 -22.82 -0.09 -6.53
N VAL A 26 -22.38 0.76 -5.63
CA VAL A 26 -22.04 0.39 -4.25
C VAL A 26 -23.29 -0.14 -3.53
N GLY A 27 -23.13 -1.23 -2.80
CA GLY A 27 -24.18 -1.87 -2.00
C GLY A 27 -25.23 -2.65 -2.80
N GLN A 28 -25.11 -2.73 -4.13
CA GLN A 28 -26.04 -3.54 -4.94
C GLN A 28 -25.38 -4.85 -5.35
N PRO A 29 -26.07 -6.01 -5.19
CA PRO A 29 -25.54 -7.30 -5.64
C PRO A 29 -25.22 -7.29 -7.13
N ALA A 30 -24.04 -7.77 -7.48
CA ALA A 30 -23.61 -7.99 -8.87
C ALA A 30 -23.12 -9.42 -9.05
N THR A 31 -23.26 -9.96 -10.26
CA THR A 31 -22.76 -11.30 -10.58
C THR A 31 -21.57 -11.19 -11.52
N ILE A 32 -20.47 -11.86 -11.17
CA ILE A 32 -19.33 -12.05 -12.06
C ILE A 32 -19.27 -13.51 -12.47
N THR A 33 -19.19 -13.75 -13.77
CA THR A 33 -18.98 -15.08 -14.34
C THR A 33 -17.47 -15.27 -14.57
N VAL A 34 -16.91 -16.33 -14.01
CA VAL A 34 -15.50 -16.69 -14.17
C VAL A 34 -15.37 -18.13 -14.68
N GLU A 35 -14.31 -18.38 -15.44
CA GLU A 35 -13.88 -19.74 -15.80
C GLU A 35 -12.71 -20.16 -14.91
N ARG A 36 -12.84 -21.29 -14.22
CA ARG A 36 -11.79 -21.87 -13.38
C ARG A 36 -11.73 -23.38 -13.63
N ALA A 37 -10.57 -23.88 -14.02
CA ALA A 37 -10.34 -25.30 -14.31
C ALA A 37 -11.31 -25.92 -15.33
N GLY A 38 -11.76 -25.14 -16.30
CA GLY A 38 -12.73 -25.58 -17.34
C GLY A 38 -14.20 -25.50 -16.90
N GLU A 39 -14.47 -25.05 -15.69
CA GLU A 39 -15.82 -24.83 -15.18
C GLU A 39 -16.22 -23.38 -15.19
N THR A 40 -17.47 -23.09 -15.53
CA THR A 40 -18.02 -21.73 -15.45
C THR A 40 -18.68 -21.54 -14.09
N LEU A 41 -18.21 -20.57 -13.33
CA LEU A 41 -18.71 -20.23 -12.00
C LEU A 41 -19.35 -18.85 -12.02
N ASN A 42 -20.53 -18.72 -11.41
CA ASN A 42 -21.18 -17.44 -11.16
C ASN A 42 -20.95 -17.03 -9.70
N LEU A 43 -20.17 -15.96 -9.49
CA LEU A 43 -19.86 -15.43 -8.18
C LEU A 43 -20.74 -14.21 -7.91
N ALA A 44 -21.50 -14.25 -6.82
CA ALA A 44 -22.24 -13.08 -6.33
C ALA A 44 -21.31 -12.24 -5.45
N LEU A 45 -21.30 -10.94 -5.66
CA LEU A 45 -20.55 -9.98 -4.85
C LEU A 45 -21.38 -8.73 -4.59
N VAL A 46 -21.10 -8.06 -3.49
CA VAL A 46 -21.66 -6.75 -3.17
C VAL A 46 -20.53 -5.74 -3.17
N PRO A 47 -20.51 -4.80 -4.14
CA PRO A 47 -19.45 -3.80 -4.20
C PRO A 47 -19.48 -2.88 -2.99
N GLU A 48 -18.32 -2.64 -2.41
CA GLU A 48 -18.10 -1.69 -1.32
C GLU A 48 -17.24 -0.52 -1.80
N ARG A 49 -17.37 0.61 -1.11
CA ARG A 49 -16.51 1.76 -1.39
C ARG A 49 -15.12 1.50 -0.81
N ALA A 50 -14.12 1.45 -1.65
CA ALA A 50 -12.73 1.26 -1.25
C ALA A 50 -11.83 2.40 -1.75
N CYS A 51 -10.59 2.46 -1.25
CA CYS A 51 -9.58 3.38 -1.76
C CYS A 51 -9.17 2.97 -3.19
N ALA A 52 -9.27 3.90 -4.14
CA ALA A 52 -8.90 3.68 -5.54
C ALA A 52 -7.38 3.81 -5.78
N ALA A 53 -6.55 3.43 -4.82
CA ALA A 53 -5.10 3.43 -4.98
C ALA A 53 -4.61 2.17 -5.69
N ARG A 54 -3.60 2.33 -6.54
CA ARG A 54 -2.91 1.22 -7.20
C ARG A 54 -1.54 1.01 -6.56
N LEU A 55 -1.19 -0.24 -6.24
CA LEU A 55 0.17 -0.60 -5.89
C LEU A 55 0.94 -0.98 -7.15
N VAL A 56 2.06 -0.30 -7.40
CA VAL A 56 2.87 -0.48 -8.61
C VAL A 56 4.27 -0.96 -8.24
N LEU A 57 4.70 -2.06 -8.82
CA LEU A 57 6.09 -2.50 -8.74
C LEU A 57 6.90 -1.89 -9.89
N LYS A 58 7.86 -1.02 -9.56
CA LYS A 58 8.74 -0.40 -10.53
C LYS A 58 10.08 -1.14 -10.63
N VAL A 59 10.50 -1.46 -11.83
CA VAL A 59 11.83 -2.06 -12.07
C VAL A 59 12.90 -0.98 -11.90
N ASP A 60 13.55 -0.97 -10.74
CA ASP A 60 14.63 -0.04 -10.37
C ASP A 60 15.45 -0.71 -9.25
N SER A 61 16.78 -0.72 -9.37
CA SER A 61 17.67 -1.33 -8.36
C SER A 61 17.83 -0.50 -7.09
N ARG A 62 17.42 0.77 -7.08
CA ARG A 62 17.47 1.65 -5.91
C ARG A 62 16.38 1.23 -4.91
N ILE A 63 16.66 1.40 -3.61
CA ILE A 63 15.70 1.17 -2.54
C ILE A 63 14.84 2.42 -2.43
N ARG A 64 13.63 2.39 -3.01
CA ARG A 64 12.73 3.55 -3.04
C ARG A 64 11.27 3.10 -2.99
N ALA A 65 10.45 3.95 -2.34
CA ALA A 65 9.01 3.99 -2.48
C ALA A 65 8.61 5.45 -2.74
N PHE A 66 7.50 5.66 -3.39
CA PHE A 66 6.93 6.98 -3.64
C PHE A 66 5.47 6.85 -4.05
N SER A 67 4.70 7.91 -3.85
CA SER A 67 3.30 7.95 -4.23
C SER A 67 2.98 9.19 -5.06
N ASP A 68 1.94 9.07 -5.88
CA ASP A 68 1.24 10.17 -6.50
C ASP A 68 -0.23 10.20 -5.99
N TYR A 69 -1.14 10.82 -6.73
CA TYR A 69 -2.55 10.91 -6.30
C TYR A 69 -3.30 9.57 -6.29
N HIS A 70 -2.82 8.58 -7.04
CA HIS A 70 -3.54 7.32 -7.27
C HIS A 70 -2.66 6.08 -7.17
N ASN A 71 -1.34 6.25 -7.21
CA ASN A 71 -0.41 5.13 -7.25
C ASN A 71 0.56 5.20 -6.08
N ALA A 72 0.68 4.10 -5.35
CA ALA A 72 1.78 3.82 -4.45
C ALA A 72 2.76 2.91 -5.19
N ALA A 73 4.00 3.35 -5.37
CA ALA A 73 5.00 2.62 -6.11
C ALA A 73 6.13 2.18 -5.18
N ILE A 74 6.52 0.91 -5.28
CA ILE A 74 7.72 0.36 -4.66
C ILE A 74 8.67 -0.15 -5.75
N THR A 75 9.95 -0.12 -5.48
CA THR A 75 10.96 -0.57 -6.47
C THR A 75 11.37 -2.02 -6.23
N THR A 76 11.81 -2.71 -7.27
CA THR A 76 12.41 -4.05 -7.13
C THR A 76 13.63 -4.05 -6.22
N GLY A 77 14.36 -2.93 -6.12
CA GLY A 77 15.45 -2.75 -5.17
C GLY A 77 14.97 -2.74 -3.71
N LEU A 78 13.81 -2.13 -3.44
CA LEU A 78 13.20 -2.16 -2.11
C LEU A 78 12.73 -3.57 -1.75
N VAL A 79 12.04 -4.26 -2.65
CA VAL A 79 11.57 -5.63 -2.44
C VAL A 79 12.75 -6.58 -2.13
N ARG A 80 13.88 -6.45 -2.85
CA ARG A 80 15.08 -7.24 -2.55
C ARG A 80 15.77 -6.86 -1.24
N PHE A 81 15.59 -5.65 -0.77
CA PHE A 81 16.15 -5.16 0.49
C PHE A 81 15.32 -5.59 1.69
N ALA A 82 13.99 -5.67 1.54
CA ALA A 82 13.08 -6.16 2.55
C ALA A 82 13.39 -7.63 2.91
N GLN A 83 13.25 -7.98 4.18
CA GLN A 83 13.51 -9.32 4.70
C GLN A 83 12.25 -10.15 4.92
N ASN A 84 11.11 -9.48 4.95
CA ASN A 84 9.79 -10.11 5.11
C ASN A 84 8.70 -9.19 4.52
N ASP A 85 7.50 -9.71 4.43
CA ASP A 85 6.36 -8.99 3.85
C ASP A 85 5.85 -7.87 4.75
N ASP A 86 6.07 -7.96 6.08
CA ASP A 86 5.70 -6.88 7.00
C ASP A 86 6.44 -5.58 6.69
N GLU A 87 7.70 -5.68 6.30
CA GLU A 87 8.49 -4.52 5.90
C GLU A 87 7.99 -3.89 4.61
N ILE A 88 7.57 -4.72 3.64
CA ILE A 88 6.96 -4.26 2.40
C ILE A 88 5.61 -3.61 2.70
N ALA A 89 4.79 -4.24 3.55
CA ALA A 89 3.48 -3.74 3.94
C ALA A 89 3.57 -2.40 4.69
N LEU A 90 4.54 -2.24 5.61
CA LEU A 90 4.74 -0.97 6.31
C LEU A 90 5.10 0.16 5.34
N VAL A 91 6.01 -0.08 4.40
CA VAL A 91 6.40 0.94 3.41
C VAL A 91 5.27 1.22 2.43
N ALA A 92 4.57 0.20 1.94
CA ALA A 92 3.40 0.37 1.07
C ALA A 92 2.27 1.11 1.78
N GLY A 93 2.01 0.80 3.04
CA GLY A 93 1.05 1.49 3.90
C GLY A 93 1.38 2.98 4.08
N HIS A 94 2.66 3.33 4.26
CA HIS A 94 3.11 4.71 4.32
C HIS A 94 2.78 5.48 3.02
N GLU A 95 3.05 4.90 1.86
CA GLU A 95 2.72 5.54 0.57
C GLU A 95 1.20 5.65 0.35
N LEU A 96 0.44 4.62 0.76
CA LEU A 96 -1.03 4.68 0.75
C LEU A 96 -1.57 5.77 1.67
N ALA A 97 -0.95 5.96 2.84
CA ALA A 97 -1.34 7.02 3.77
C ALA A 97 -1.21 8.42 3.15
N HIS A 98 -0.15 8.68 2.38
CA HIS A 98 -0.02 9.94 1.64
C HIS A 98 -1.15 10.15 0.63
N ILE A 99 -1.59 9.09 -0.08
CA ILE A 99 -2.71 9.15 -1.01
C ILE A 99 -4.03 9.45 -0.27
N ILE A 100 -4.31 8.72 0.80
CA ILE A 100 -5.53 8.88 1.61
C ILE A 100 -5.61 10.29 2.21
N ARG A 101 -4.50 10.81 2.72
CA ARG A 101 -4.39 12.13 3.33
C ARG A 101 -4.32 13.25 2.31
N GLN A 102 -4.14 12.92 1.03
CA GLN A 102 -3.89 13.88 -0.06
C GLN A 102 -2.71 14.81 0.26
N ASP A 103 -1.66 14.27 0.88
CA ASP A 103 -0.48 15.03 1.26
C ASP A 103 0.22 15.56 0.02
N ARG A 104 0.36 16.88 -0.03
CA ARG A 104 1.09 17.55 -1.12
C ARG A 104 2.49 17.86 -0.65
N SER A 105 3.49 17.54 -1.45
CA SER A 105 4.91 17.82 -1.16
C SER A 105 5.25 19.33 -1.10
N ARG A 106 4.21 20.19 -1.15
CA ARG A 106 4.33 21.67 -1.09
C ARG A 106 4.02 22.14 0.32
N GLY A 107 4.89 23.01 0.85
CA GLY A 107 4.69 23.62 2.15
C GLY A 107 6.00 23.82 2.92
N ALA A 108 5.89 24.46 4.09
CA ALA A 108 7.03 24.64 5.00
C ALA A 108 7.59 23.30 5.48
N LEU A 109 8.87 23.25 5.86
CA LEU A 109 9.53 22.02 6.31
C LEU A 109 8.80 21.38 7.51
N ALA A 110 8.27 22.18 8.43
CA ALA A 110 7.53 21.69 9.59
C ALA A 110 6.24 20.96 9.18
N SER A 111 5.47 21.50 8.23
CA SER A 111 4.25 20.85 7.75
C SER A 111 4.55 19.56 6.97
N ARG A 112 5.67 19.52 6.23
CA ARG A 112 6.10 18.28 5.57
C ARG A 112 6.50 17.19 6.56
N ARG A 113 7.21 17.55 7.64
CA ARG A 113 7.54 16.59 8.72
C ARG A 113 6.30 16.06 9.42
N ALA A 114 5.35 16.94 9.74
CA ALA A 114 4.07 16.51 10.33
C ALA A 114 3.27 15.59 9.39
N ALA A 115 3.32 15.81 8.06
CA ALA A 115 2.71 14.91 7.08
C ALA A 115 3.40 13.53 7.07
N GLU A 116 4.73 13.48 7.15
CA GLU A 116 5.49 12.23 7.24
C GLU A 116 5.17 11.45 8.52
N ASP A 117 5.15 12.12 9.69
CA ASP A 117 4.81 11.50 10.96
C ASP A 117 3.38 10.94 10.93
N ALA A 118 2.44 11.65 10.33
CA ALA A 118 1.07 11.22 10.18
C ALA A 118 0.93 10.08 9.15
N ALA A 119 1.74 10.08 8.08
CA ALA A 119 1.78 8.99 7.11
C ALA A 119 2.40 7.72 7.73
N ASP A 120 3.41 7.86 8.57
CA ASP A 120 3.98 6.75 9.33
C ASP A 120 2.93 6.10 10.25
N ALA A 121 2.18 6.91 11.01
CA ALA A 121 1.17 6.42 11.92
C ALA A 121 0.02 5.71 11.19
N LEU A 122 -0.53 6.35 10.16
CA LEU A 122 -1.62 5.77 9.36
C LEU A 122 -1.15 4.55 8.57
N GLY A 123 0.07 4.59 8.02
CA GLY A 123 0.66 3.48 7.28
C GLY A 123 0.88 2.24 8.14
N ALA A 124 1.35 2.43 9.38
CA ALA A 124 1.48 1.34 10.35
C ALA A 124 0.11 0.74 10.72
N GLN A 125 -0.91 1.58 10.86
CA GLN A 125 -2.28 1.12 11.10
C GLN A 125 -2.85 0.33 9.92
N ILE A 126 -2.64 0.80 8.68
CA ILE A 126 -3.06 0.09 7.47
C ILE A 126 -2.39 -1.29 7.40
N ALA A 127 -1.08 -1.36 7.61
CA ALA A 127 -0.34 -2.62 7.59
C ALA A 127 -0.84 -3.58 8.69
N HIS A 128 -1.03 -3.07 9.92
CA HIS A 128 -1.55 -3.87 11.04
C HIS A 128 -2.95 -4.43 10.74
N CYS A 129 -3.87 -3.60 10.24
CA CYS A 129 -5.23 -4.03 9.91
C CYS A 129 -5.31 -4.93 8.68
N ALA A 130 -4.26 -4.98 7.87
CA ALA A 130 -4.09 -5.96 6.80
C ALA A 130 -3.43 -7.28 7.26
N GLY A 131 -3.19 -7.45 8.58
CA GLY A 131 -2.63 -8.68 9.16
C GLY A 131 -1.11 -8.73 9.24
N TYR A 132 -0.40 -7.63 8.94
CA TYR A 132 1.04 -7.57 9.02
C TYR A 132 1.53 -7.09 10.39
N ASP A 133 2.69 -7.59 10.83
CA ASP A 133 3.32 -7.19 12.09
C ASP A 133 4.14 -5.90 11.90
N ALA A 134 3.51 -4.77 12.22
CA ALA A 134 4.16 -3.46 12.14
C ALA A 134 5.38 -3.33 13.06
N GLY A 135 5.42 -4.06 14.19
CA GLY A 135 6.58 -4.08 15.10
C GLY A 135 7.78 -4.79 14.47
N ARG A 136 7.57 -5.94 13.86
CA ARG A 136 8.61 -6.70 13.13
C ARG A 136 9.14 -5.91 11.92
N ALA A 137 8.31 -5.10 11.30
CA ALA A 137 8.69 -4.25 10.17
C ALA A 137 9.67 -3.13 10.52
N LEU A 138 9.80 -2.75 11.81
CA LEU A 138 10.66 -1.61 12.22
C LEU A 138 12.15 -1.84 11.95
N ASP A 139 12.59 -3.07 11.82
CA ASP A 139 13.97 -3.40 11.49
C ASP A 139 14.38 -2.93 10.09
N PHE A 140 13.42 -2.74 9.20
CA PHE A 140 13.65 -2.09 7.91
C PHE A 140 14.35 -0.74 8.07
N TRP A 141 13.83 0.13 8.92
CA TRP A 141 14.38 1.47 9.14
C TRP A 141 15.79 1.45 9.73
N ARG A 142 16.06 0.48 10.62
CA ARG A 142 17.41 0.30 11.19
C ARG A 142 18.43 -0.09 10.12
N ARG A 143 18.08 -1.00 9.23
CA ARG A 143 18.96 -1.42 8.14
C ARG A 143 19.10 -0.36 7.07
N PHE A 144 18.01 0.30 6.73
CA PHE A 144 17.99 1.39 5.75
C PHE A 144 18.89 2.54 6.19
N ALA A 145 18.83 2.95 7.47
CA ALA A 145 19.69 4.00 8.04
C ALA A 145 21.18 3.68 7.91
N ARG A 146 21.57 2.42 8.11
CA ARG A 146 22.97 1.98 7.96
C ARG A 146 23.47 2.07 6.53
N ARG A 147 22.59 1.86 5.57
CA ARG A 147 22.93 1.86 4.15
C ARG A 147 22.91 3.29 3.57
N ASP A 148 22.07 4.14 4.06
CA ASP A 148 21.93 5.54 3.62
C ASP A 148 22.32 6.52 4.73
N ALA A 149 23.56 6.41 5.20
CA ALA A 149 24.08 7.25 6.28
C ALA A 149 24.03 8.78 6.01
N LEU A 150 23.93 9.17 4.73
CA LEU A 150 23.81 10.57 4.28
C LEU A 150 22.41 10.92 3.74
N GLY A 151 21.43 10.01 3.86
CA GLY A 151 20.06 10.21 3.33
C GLY A 151 19.37 11.44 3.89
N TRP A 152 19.65 11.82 5.14
CA TRP A 152 19.13 13.02 5.78
C TRP A 152 19.54 14.33 5.07
N LEU A 153 20.68 14.33 4.38
CA LEU A 153 21.12 15.49 3.58
C LEU A 153 20.34 15.62 2.27
N ARG A 154 19.78 14.51 1.76
CA ARG A 154 19.11 14.46 0.47
C ARG A 154 17.61 14.74 0.55
N SER A 155 16.99 14.52 1.71
CA SER A 155 15.57 14.76 1.92
C SER A 155 15.29 15.34 3.32
N PRO A 156 15.43 16.67 3.48
CA PRO A 156 15.23 17.32 4.78
C PRO A 156 13.81 17.18 5.34
N SER A 157 12.84 16.83 4.50
CA SER A 157 11.43 16.63 4.89
C SER A 157 11.20 15.31 5.60
N HIS A 158 11.99 14.28 5.33
CA HIS A 158 11.84 13.00 6.02
C HIS A 158 12.55 13.01 7.36
N PRO A 159 11.88 12.62 8.46
CA PRO A 159 12.53 12.40 9.74
C PRO A 159 13.68 11.40 9.61
N SER A 160 14.68 11.47 10.50
CA SER A 160 15.72 10.44 10.52
C SER A 160 15.12 9.08 10.79
N SER A 161 15.67 8.04 10.16
CA SER A 161 15.18 6.65 10.32
C SER A 161 15.12 6.22 11.80
N GLY A 162 15.99 6.76 12.66
CA GLY A 162 15.97 6.51 14.09
C GLY A 162 14.81 7.21 14.81
N ALA A 163 14.40 8.42 14.39
CA ALA A 163 13.24 9.11 14.95
C ALA A 163 11.95 8.40 14.53
N ARG A 164 11.81 8.05 13.25
CA ARG A 164 10.68 7.27 12.72
C ARG A 164 10.50 5.96 13.48
N ARG A 165 11.59 5.20 13.66
CA ARG A 165 11.55 3.94 14.39
C ARG A 165 11.01 4.11 15.82
N ARG A 166 11.52 5.08 16.60
CA ARG A 166 11.04 5.33 17.97
C ARG A 166 9.56 5.69 18.02
N SER A 167 9.13 6.60 17.15
CA SER A 167 7.72 6.99 17.06
C SER A 167 6.81 5.81 16.74
N LEU A 168 7.23 4.95 15.81
CA LEU A 168 6.48 3.75 15.44
C LEU A 168 6.52 2.66 16.52
N GLU A 169 7.63 2.49 17.26
CA GLU A 169 7.71 1.56 18.39
C GLU A 169 6.68 1.90 19.49
N GLU A 170 6.49 3.19 19.79
CA GLU A 170 5.49 3.64 20.75
C GLU A 170 4.06 3.41 20.26
N LEU A 171 3.86 3.47 18.95
CA LEU A 171 2.56 3.32 18.31
C LEU A 171 2.15 1.86 18.16
N THR A 172 3.07 0.96 17.78
CA THR A 172 2.75 -0.44 17.43
C THR A 172 2.05 -1.20 18.55
N GLY A 173 2.37 -0.89 19.81
CA GLY A 173 1.68 -1.48 20.98
C GLY A 173 0.24 -0.98 21.23
N ARG A 174 -0.25 -0.03 20.43
CA ARG A 174 -1.56 0.62 20.60
C ARG A 174 -2.42 0.56 19.33
N LEU A 175 -1.95 -0.11 18.28
CA LEU A 175 -2.71 -0.23 17.04
C LEU A 175 -3.98 -1.04 17.27
N THR A 176 -5.10 -0.53 16.76
CA THR A 176 -6.41 -1.18 16.80
C THR A 176 -7.08 -1.02 15.45
N CYS A 177 -7.79 -2.04 15.00
CA CYS A 177 -8.49 -1.94 13.72
C CYS A 177 -9.94 -1.47 13.93
N PRO A 178 -10.48 -0.62 13.04
CA PRO A 178 -11.90 -0.33 13.03
C PRO A 178 -12.71 -1.63 12.87
N PRO A 179 -13.91 -1.72 13.49
CA PRO A 179 -14.76 -2.89 13.32
C PRO A 179 -15.01 -3.21 11.85
N GLY A 180 -14.86 -4.49 11.48
CA GLY A 180 -15.04 -4.97 10.11
C GLY A 180 -13.84 -4.77 9.18
N THR A 181 -12.70 -4.31 9.70
CA THR A 181 -11.42 -4.22 8.97
C THR A 181 -10.36 -5.17 9.55
N GLU A 182 -10.78 -6.12 10.35
CA GLU A 182 -9.91 -7.17 10.87
C GLU A 182 -9.44 -8.06 9.71
N PRO A 183 -8.16 -8.50 9.72
CA PRO A 183 -7.66 -9.34 8.65
C PRO A 183 -8.48 -10.63 8.59
N GLU A 184 -9.02 -10.96 7.42
CA GLU A 184 -9.50 -12.30 7.17
C GLU A 184 -8.32 -13.27 7.35
N GLU A 185 -8.53 -14.35 8.11
CA GLU A 185 -7.55 -15.42 8.27
C GLU A 185 -7.16 -15.92 6.88
N GLN A 186 -5.96 -15.55 6.42
CA GLN A 186 -5.50 -15.99 5.11
C GLN A 186 -5.32 -17.51 5.17
N PRO A 187 -6.06 -18.30 4.36
CA PRO A 187 -5.78 -19.72 4.26
C PRO A 187 -4.33 -19.86 3.80
N GLY A 188 -3.52 -20.54 4.62
CA GLY A 188 -2.08 -20.62 4.48
C GLY A 188 -1.61 -20.85 3.05
N LEU A 189 -0.69 -20.00 2.58
CA LEU A 189 0.10 -20.18 1.37
C LEU A 189 1.14 -21.26 1.58
#